data_90d08242769e0e88036e74938cb36afd
#
_entry.id   90d08242769e0e88036e74938cb36afd
#
_cell.length_a   1.000
_cell.length_b   1.000
_cell.length_c   1.000
_cell.angle_alpha   90.00
_cell.angle_beta   90.00
_cell.angle_gamma   90.00
#
_symmetry.space_group_name_H-M   'P 1'
#
loop_
_entity.id
_entity.type
_entity.pdbx_description
1 polymer ?
#
loop_
_entity_poly.entity_id
_entity_poly.type
_entity_poly.pdbx_seq_one_letter_code
_entity_poly.pdbx_strand_id
1 'polypeptide(L)'
;KGMMILSDQDAFLVAKSDFTSAETFSASNWDVYTTHDYATYDPVHTWVEYVNRLIGAFSGIPILVFTVLSFWYWKKNKWIPILSVLTVFGMGFQAWLGKTVVDSNLAPYKITIHMVMALLIVGFILYLIFASKTNYKPQTYQKRFYNILIW
;
A
#
# COMPACT_ATOMS: atom_id res chain seq x y z
N LYS A 1 20.62 17.19 -1.51
CA LYS A 1 21.09 17.39 -0.11
C LYS A 1 21.02 16.03 0.56
N GLY A 2 22.20 15.45 0.85
CA GLY A 2 22.30 14.17 1.56
C GLY A 2 22.07 14.39 3.06
N MET A 3 21.29 13.50 3.70
CA MET A 3 21.19 13.46 5.15
C MET A 3 22.46 12.78 5.68
N MET A 4 23.24 13.45 6.51
CA MET A 4 24.40 12.86 7.16
C MET A 4 23.97 12.28 8.50
N ILE A 5 24.27 11.01 8.74
CA ILE A 5 23.94 10.31 10.00
C ILE A 5 25.26 9.84 10.60
N LEU A 6 25.46 10.19 11.84
CA LEU A 6 26.60 9.78 12.65
C LEU A 6 26.11 8.87 13.77
N SER A 7 26.83 7.77 14.04
CA SER A 7 26.58 6.93 15.22
C SER A 7 27.51 7.41 16.35
N ASP A 8 26.91 7.80 17.47
CA ASP A 8 27.64 8.19 18.67
C ASP A 8 26.96 7.58 19.90
N GLN A 9 27.69 6.76 20.68
CA GLN A 9 27.28 6.20 21.97
C GLN A 9 25.82 5.71 22.01
N ASP A 10 25.43 4.81 21.10
CA ASP A 10 24.07 4.25 20.98
C ASP A 10 22.98 5.22 20.49
N ALA A 11 23.32 6.43 20.08
CA ALA A 11 22.39 7.37 19.45
C ALA A 11 22.79 7.64 18.00
N PHE A 12 21.78 7.78 17.12
CA PHE A 12 21.98 8.27 15.77
C PHE A 12 21.73 9.78 15.75
N LEU A 13 22.64 10.51 15.14
CA LEU A 13 22.58 11.96 15.03
C LEU A 13 22.40 12.37 13.57
N VAL A 14 21.59 13.39 13.32
CA VAL A 14 21.40 13.99 12.00
C VAL A 14 21.93 15.42 11.99
N ALA A 15 22.62 15.79 10.93
CA ALA A 15 23.15 17.15 10.78
C ALA A 15 22.01 18.17 10.63
N LYS A 16 22.04 19.26 11.38
CA LYS A 16 21.07 20.37 11.32
C LYS A 16 21.12 21.13 9.99
N SER A 17 22.31 21.28 9.42
CA SER A 17 22.55 22.00 8.18
C SER A 17 23.79 21.47 7.48
N ASP A 18 23.99 21.87 6.22
CA ASP A 18 25.23 21.58 5.51
C ASP A 18 26.39 22.33 6.19
N PHE A 19 27.42 21.61 6.57
CA PHE A 19 28.63 22.19 7.15
C PHE A 19 29.87 21.46 6.61
N THR A 20 31.02 22.14 6.68
CA THR A 20 32.28 21.54 6.32
C THR A 20 32.76 20.67 7.50
N SER A 21 33.21 19.44 7.24
CA SER A 21 33.73 18.58 8.28
C SER A 21 34.92 19.24 8.97
N ALA A 22 34.85 19.34 10.29
CA ALA A 22 35.95 19.85 11.13
C ALA A 22 36.66 18.67 11.78
N GLU A 23 37.90 18.91 12.23
CA GLU A 23 38.69 17.87 12.92
C GLU A 23 38.10 17.44 14.26
N THR A 24 37.25 18.32 14.87
CA THR A 24 36.63 18.06 16.17
C THR A 24 35.12 17.98 16.04
N PHE A 25 34.53 16.97 16.67
CA PHE A 25 33.08 16.82 16.76
C PHE A 25 32.47 17.96 17.57
N SER A 26 31.45 18.62 17.02
CA SER A 26 30.68 19.65 17.72
C SER A 26 29.21 19.21 17.82
N ALA A 27 28.75 18.85 19.02
CA ALA A 27 27.39 18.40 19.27
C ALA A 27 26.31 19.45 18.89
N SER A 28 26.69 20.75 18.84
CA SER A 28 25.75 21.82 18.47
C SER A 28 25.22 21.73 17.03
N ASN A 29 25.95 21.07 16.13
CA ASN A 29 25.62 20.92 14.73
C ASN A 29 24.73 19.70 14.43
N TRP A 30 24.40 18.93 15.46
CA TRP A 30 23.69 17.67 15.33
C TRP A 30 22.45 17.63 16.20
N ASP A 31 21.37 17.02 15.68
CA ASP A 31 20.17 16.68 16.43
C ASP A 31 20.05 15.17 16.55
N VAL A 32 19.40 14.70 17.61
CA VAL A 32 19.11 13.27 17.76
C VAL A 32 18.14 12.84 16.67
N TYR A 33 18.51 11.79 15.95
CA TYR A 33 17.67 11.24 14.90
C TYR A 33 16.51 10.46 15.50
N THR A 34 15.31 10.99 15.39
CA THR A 34 14.08 10.40 15.96
C THR A 34 13.06 10.01 14.88
N THR A 35 13.41 10.17 13.61
CA THR A 35 12.43 10.05 12.51
C THR A 35 12.04 8.61 12.23
N HIS A 36 12.91 7.63 12.48
CA HIS A 36 12.64 6.22 12.30
C HIS A 36 13.31 5.38 13.38
N ASP A 37 12.57 4.44 13.98
CA ASP A 37 13.11 3.42 14.90
C ASP A 37 14.06 2.40 14.22
N TYR A 38 14.25 2.52 12.90
CA TYR A 38 15.14 1.66 12.10
C TYR A 38 16.61 2.12 12.16
N ALA A 39 17.08 2.45 13.34
CA ALA A 39 18.47 2.81 13.55
C ALA A 39 19.45 1.65 13.25
N THR A 40 19.00 0.41 13.37
CA THR A 40 19.75 -0.80 12.99
C THR A 40 19.16 -1.41 11.73
N TYR A 41 20.00 -1.66 10.72
CA TYR A 41 19.59 -2.35 9.50
C TYR A 41 19.17 -3.79 9.81
N ASP A 42 17.86 -4.08 9.64
CA ASP A 42 17.32 -5.43 9.71
C ASP A 42 17.05 -5.95 8.29
N PRO A 43 17.86 -6.93 7.81
CA PRO A 43 17.68 -7.49 6.48
C PRO A 43 16.31 -8.14 6.29
N VAL A 44 15.78 -8.81 7.32
CA VAL A 44 14.49 -9.53 7.24
C VAL A 44 13.35 -8.53 7.05
N HIS A 45 13.31 -7.47 7.86
CA HIS A 45 12.32 -6.40 7.74
C HIS A 45 12.35 -5.74 6.37
N THR A 46 13.55 -5.41 5.88
CA THR A 46 13.74 -4.79 4.56
C THR A 46 13.26 -5.70 3.42
N TRP A 47 13.57 -7.01 3.51
CA TRP A 47 13.11 -7.97 2.50
C TRP A 47 11.59 -8.16 2.49
N VAL A 48 10.96 -8.25 3.65
CA VAL A 48 9.50 -8.38 3.78
C VAL A 48 8.81 -7.14 3.18
N GLU A 49 9.31 -5.95 3.49
CA GLU A 49 8.78 -4.70 2.92
C GLU A 49 8.94 -4.66 1.39
N TYR A 50 10.11 -5.01 0.88
CA TYR A 50 10.39 -5.05 -0.55
C TYR A 50 9.48 -6.03 -1.29
N VAL A 51 9.36 -7.27 -0.79
CA VAL A 51 8.49 -8.31 -1.39
C VAL A 51 7.02 -7.87 -1.37
N ASN A 52 6.55 -7.27 -0.28
CA ASN A 52 5.18 -6.76 -0.19
C ASN A 52 4.92 -5.66 -1.24
N ARG A 53 5.83 -4.72 -1.41
CA ARG A 53 5.75 -3.68 -2.46
C ARG A 53 5.77 -4.28 -3.87
N LEU A 54 6.60 -5.30 -4.09
CA LEU A 54 6.71 -5.99 -5.37
C LEU A 54 5.40 -6.71 -5.73
N ILE A 55 4.80 -7.44 -4.80
CA ILE A 55 3.49 -8.08 -4.98
C ILE A 55 2.41 -7.04 -5.29
N GLY A 56 2.42 -5.91 -4.57
CA GLY A 56 1.51 -4.80 -4.84
C GLY A 56 1.66 -4.25 -6.27
N ALA A 57 2.89 -4.04 -6.74
CA ALA A 57 3.16 -3.57 -8.09
C ALA A 57 2.71 -4.59 -9.16
N PHE A 58 3.03 -5.87 -8.97
CA PHE A 58 2.61 -6.91 -9.90
C PHE A 58 1.09 -7.10 -9.95
N SER A 59 0.37 -6.91 -8.86
CA SER A 59 -1.09 -6.98 -8.84
C SER A 59 -1.75 -5.88 -9.68
N GLY A 60 -1.06 -4.77 -9.92
CA GLY A 60 -1.51 -3.70 -10.79
C GLY A 60 -1.62 -4.09 -12.26
N ILE A 61 -0.75 -4.97 -12.73
CA ILE A 61 -0.70 -5.38 -14.15
C ILE A 61 -2.00 -6.04 -14.60
N PRO A 62 -2.50 -7.13 -13.95
CA PRO A 62 -3.75 -7.75 -14.35
C PRO A 62 -4.96 -6.81 -14.24
N ILE A 63 -4.96 -5.89 -13.28
CA ILE A 63 -6.04 -4.91 -13.14
C ILE A 63 -6.01 -3.89 -14.29
N LEU A 64 -4.84 -3.44 -14.73
CA LEU A 64 -4.70 -2.59 -15.91
C LEU A 64 -5.19 -3.31 -17.18
N VAL A 65 -4.77 -4.55 -17.40
CA VAL A 65 -5.23 -5.37 -18.52
C VAL A 65 -6.75 -5.54 -18.46
N PHE A 66 -7.30 -5.90 -17.32
CA PHE A 66 -8.74 -6.01 -17.14
C PHE A 66 -9.46 -4.69 -17.44
N THR A 67 -8.92 -3.56 -17.02
CA THR A 67 -9.48 -2.25 -17.27
C THR A 67 -9.55 -1.95 -18.76
N VAL A 68 -8.48 -2.21 -19.52
CA VAL A 68 -8.47 -2.05 -20.99
C VAL A 68 -9.53 -2.94 -21.63
N LEU A 69 -9.59 -4.21 -21.24
CA LEU A 69 -10.56 -5.16 -21.78
C LEU A 69 -12.01 -4.80 -21.39
N SER A 70 -12.23 -4.15 -20.25
CA SER A 70 -13.54 -3.74 -19.78
C SER A 70 -14.25 -2.74 -20.70
N PHE A 71 -13.49 -1.96 -21.49
CA PHE A 71 -14.06 -1.02 -22.44
C PHE A 71 -14.89 -1.71 -23.54
N TRP A 72 -14.61 -2.97 -23.87
CA TRP A 72 -15.50 -3.74 -24.78
C TRP A 72 -16.90 -3.97 -24.24
N TYR A 73 -17.05 -3.92 -22.92
CA TYR A 73 -18.36 -4.04 -22.24
C TYR A 73 -19.11 -2.71 -22.18
N TRP A 74 -18.56 -1.59 -22.68
CA TRP A 74 -19.16 -0.25 -22.60
C TRP A 74 -20.61 -0.18 -23.11
N LYS A 75 -20.89 -0.92 -24.21
CA LYS A 75 -22.22 -0.96 -24.82
C LYS A 75 -23.21 -1.83 -24.03
N LYS A 76 -22.74 -2.82 -23.27
CA LYS A 76 -23.57 -3.74 -22.50
C LYS A 76 -23.82 -3.22 -21.08
N ASN A 77 -22.80 -2.80 -20.39
CA ASN A 77 -22.86 -2.32 -19.02
C ASN A 77 -21.75 -1.30 -18.76
N LYS A 78 -22.12 -0.02 -18.70
CA LYS A 78 -21.18 1.10 -18.50
C LYS A 78 -20.52 1.09 -17.11
N TRP A 79 -21.14 0.42 -16.13
CA TRP A 79 -20.59 0.35 -14.79
C TRP A 79 -19.30 -0.46 -14.70
N ILE A 80 -19.12 -1.47 -15.57
CA ILE A 80 -17.93 -2.32 -15.57
C ILE A 80 -16.67 -1.49 -15.89
N PRO A 81 -16.56 -0.76 -17.01
CA PRO A 81 -15.39 0.05 -17.29
C PRO A 81 -15.21 1.22 -16.32
N ILE A 82 -16.29 1.85 -15.84
CA ILE A 82 -16.20 2.94 -14.86
C ILE A 82 -15.58 2.45 -13.55
N LEU A 83 -16.08 1.33 -13.00
CA LEU A 83 -15.56 0.75 -11.77
C LEU A 83 -14.14 0.21 -11.93
N SER A 84 -13.80 -0.35 -13.11
CA SER A 84 -12.43 -0.83 -13.34
C SER A 84 -11.42 0.33 -13.38
N VAL A 85 -11.77 1.45 -14.00
CA VAL A 85 -10.95 2.67 -13.96
C VAL A 85 -10.83 3.20 -12.52
N LEU A 86 -11.94 3.24 -11.77
CA LEU A 86 -11.93 3.66 -10.38
C LEU A 86 -11.04 2.74 -9.51
N THR A 87 -11.02 1.44 -9.81
CA THR A 87 -10.14 0.48 -9.13
C THR A 87 -8.66 0.78 -9.39
N VAL A 88 -8.28 1.12 -10.64
CA VAL A 88 -6.90 1.54 -10.97
C VAL A 88 -6.49 2.79 -10.19
N PHE A 89 -7.36 3.82 -10.16
CA PHE A 89 -7.12 5.02 -9.37
C PHE A 89 -7.01 4.70 -7.88
N GLY A 90 -7.89 3.84 -7.37
CA GLY A 90 -7.86 3.37 -5.98
C GLY A 90 -6.54 2.68 -5.64
N MET A 91 -5.99 1.86 -6.54
CA MET A 91 -4.68 1.22 -6.35
C MET A 91 -3.53 2.22 -6.35
N GLY A 92 -3.54 3.21 -7.25
CA GLY A 92 -2.55 4.30 -7.23
C GLY A 92 -2.60 5.09 -5.91
N PHE A 93 -3.80 5.41 -5.45
CA PHE A 93 -4.02 6.07 -4.15
C PHE A 93 -3.56 5.20 -2.98
N GLN A 94 -3.83 3.88 -3.06
CA GLN A 94 -3.37 2.91 -2.07
C GLN A 94 -1.84 2.84 -1.98
N ALA A 95 -1.14 2.89 -3.11
CA ALA A 95 0.33 2.94 -3.14
C ALA A 95 0.86 4.23 -2.49
N TRP A 96 0.21 5.37 -2.74
CA TRP A 96 0.55 6.64 -2.09
C TRP A 96 0.28 6.60 -0.57
N LEU A 97 -0.86 6.07 -0.15
CA LEU A 97 -1.17 5.87 1.27
C LEU A 97 -0.12 4.98 1.95
N GLY A 98 0.29 3.88 1.31
CA GLY A 98 1.33 2.98 1.82
C GLY A 98 2.65 3.72 2.07
N LYS A 99 3.05 4.63 1.14
CA LYS A 99 4.19 5.51 1.36
C LYS A 99 4.01 6.39 2.60
N THR A 100 2.85 7.05 2.74
CA THR A 100 2.59 7.95 3.88
C THR A 100 2.54 7.22 5.23
N VAL A 101 2.17 5.94 5.24
CA VAL A 101 2.24 5.10 6.45
C VAL A 101 3.69 4.94 6.90
N VAL A 102 4.59 4.60 5.97
CA VAL A 102 6.03 4.46 6.27
C VAL A 102 6.64 5.79 6.69
N ASP A 103 6.38 6.88 5.94
CA ASP A 103 6.90 8.22 6.23
C ASP A 103 6.45 8.75 7.60
N SER A 104 5.35 8.23 8.16
CA SER A 104 4.81 8.65 9.46
C SER A 104 5.21 7.75 10.61
N ASN A 105 6.21 6.89 10.43
CA ASN A 105 6.62 5.91 11.43
C ASN A 105 5.44 5.05 11.91
N LEU A 106 4.68 4.49 10.95
CA LEU A 106 3.58 3.54 11.20
C LEU A 106 2.44 4.11 12.08
N ALA A 107 2.12 5.38 11.93
CA ALA A 107 1.05 6.01 12.71
C ALA A 107 -0.27 5.20 12.62
N PRO A 108 -0.89 4.78 13.75
CA PRO A 108 -2.01 3.82 13.76
C PRO A 108 -3.21 4.26 12.90
N TYR A 109 -3.54 5.54 12.88
CA TYR A 109 -4.66 6.06 12.09
C TYR A 109 -4.40 5.95 10.58
N LYS A 110 -3.15 6.11 10.12
CA LYS A 110 -2.79 5.95 8.71
C LYS A 110 -2.83 4.50 8.27
N ILE A 111 -2.41 3.58 9.14
CA ILE A 111 -2.55 2.14 8.91
C ILE A 111 -4.02 1.78 8.73
N THR A 112 -4.89 2.27 9.62
CA THR A 112 -6.33 2.01 9.56
C THR A 112 -6.94 2.50 8.25
N ILE A 113 -6.63 3.74 7.83
CA ILE A 113 -7.12 4.30 6.56
C ILE A 113 -6.63 3.45 5.37
N HIS A 114 -5.36 3.06 5.37
CA HIS A 114 -4.79 2.21 4.34
C HIS A 114 -5.50 0.85 4.26
N MET A 115 -5.79 0.20 5.40
CA MET A 115 -6.52 -1.06 5.45
C MET A 115 -7.97 -0.93 4.94
N VAL A 116 -8.69 0.11 5.36
CA VAL A 116 -10.07 0.35 4.92
C VAL A 116 -10.12 0.56 3.40
N MET A 117 -9.19 1.35 2.86
CA MET A 117 -9.10 1.56 1.41
C MET A 117 -8.78 0.26 0.65
N ALA A 118 -7.92 -0.60 1.20
CA ALA A 118 -7.65 -1.91 0.61
C ALA A 118 -8.92 -2.78 0.53
N LEU A 119 -9.72 -2.82 1.60
CA LEU A 119 -10.98 -3.56 1.62
C LEU A 119 -12.00 -3.02 0.61
N LEU A 120 -12.08 -1.71 0.42
CA LEU A 120 -12.93 -1.09 -0.61
C LEU A 120 -12.50 -1.53 -2.02
N ILE A 121 -11.20 -1.54 -2.31
CA ILE A 121 -10.67 -1.99 -3.60
C ILE A 121 -11.01 -3.46 -3.84
N VAL A 122 -10.83 -4.32 -2.83
CA VAL A 122 -11.23 -5.74 -2.91
C VAL A 122 -12.73 -5.87 -3.18
N GLY A 123 -13.57 -5.07 -2.52
CA GLY A 123 -15.01 -5.03 -2.77
C GLY A 123 -15.34 -4.66 -4.23
N PHE A 124 -14.67 -3.67 -4.81
CA PHE A 124 -14.84 -3.31 -6.22
C PHE A 124 -14.42 -4.43 -7.16
N ILE A 125 -13.29 -5.07 -6.90
CA ILE A 125 -12.80 -6.21 -7.70
C ILE A 125 -13.80 -7.37 -7.67
N LEU A 126 -14.30 -7.73 -6.48
CA LEU A 126 -15.31 -8.78 -6.33
C LEU A 126 -16.59 -8.44 -7.09
N TYR A 127 -17.08 -7.20 -6.95
CA TYR A 127 -18.24 -6.75 -7.72
C TYR A 127 -18.01 -6.86 -9.23
N LEU A 128 -16.82 -6.44 -9.73
CA LEU A 128 -16.48 -6.54 -11.15
C LEU A 128 -16.46 -7.99 -11.65
N ILE A 129 -15.94 -8.93 -10.84
CA ILE A 129 -15.95 -10.35 -11.15
C ILE A 129 -17.40 -10.86 -11.29
N PHE A 130 -18.27 -10.52 -10.35
CA PHE A 130 -19.69 -10.92 -10.40
C PHE A 130 -20.42 -10.28 -11.56
N ALA A 131 -20.22 -8.98 -11.80
CA ALA A 131 -20.87 -8.23 -12.88
C ALA A 131 -20.44 -8.70 -14.28
N SER A 132 -19.20 -9.24 -14.41
CA SER A 132 -18.67 -9.77 -15.67
C SER A 132 -19.22 -11.16 -16.02
N LYS A 133 -19.75 -11.91 -15.05
CA LYS A 133 -20.37 -13.22 -15.28
C LYS A 133 -21.76 -13.04 -15.84
N THR A 134 -21.89 -13.07 -17.17
CA THR A 134 -23.16 -12.87 -17.89
C THR A 134 -24.19 -14.01 -17.76
N ASN A 135 -23.82 -15.15 -17.19
CA ASN A 135 -24.67 -16.34 -17.05
C ASN A 135 -24.56 -16.98 -15.66
N TYR A 136 -24.69 -16.19 -14.61
CA TYR A 136 -24.84 -16.78 -13.28
C TYR A 136 -26.25 -17.31 -13.11
N LYS A 137 -26.48 -18.60 -13.43
CA LYS A 137 -27.63 -19.32 -12.88
C LYS A 137 -27.34 -19.51 -11.39
N PRO A 138 -28.16 -18.97 -10.48
CA PRO A 138 -27.97 -19.23 -9.06
C PRO A 138 -28.05 -20.74 -8.83
N GLN A 139 -26.90 -21.35 -8.55
CA GLN A 139 -26.88 -22.76 -8.22
C GLN A 139 -27.61 -22.94 -6.88
N THR A 140 -28.44 -23.99 -6.83
CA THR A 140 -29.26 -24.40 -5.67
C THR A 140 -28.43 -24.71 -4.40
N TYR A 141 -27.11 -24.43 -4.43
CA TYR A 141 -26.18 -24.56 -3.32
C TYR A 141 -26.42 -23.57 -2.16
N GLN A 142 -27.13 -22.49 -2.39
CA GLN A 142 -27.35 -21.47 -1.36
C GLN A 142 -28.14 -21.98 -0.14
N LYS A 143 -29.07 -22.90 -0.30
CA LYS A 143 -29.82 -23.45 0.85
C LYS A 143 -28.94 -24.23 1.83
N ARG A 144 -27.94 -24.94 1.34
CA ARG A 144 -27.04 -25.74 2.19
C ARG A 144 -26.03 -24.88 2.95
N PHE A 145 -25.58 -23.79 2.34
CA PHE A 145 -24.66 -22.84 2.97
C PHE A 145 -25.35 -22.01 4.04
N TYR A 146 -26.60 -21.57 3.78
CA TYR A 146 -27.42 -20.88 4.78
C TYR A 146 -27.69 -21.74 6.02
N ASN A 147 -27.93 -23.03 5.83
CA ASN A 147 -28.16 -23.94 6.95
C ASN A 147 -26.91 -24.26 7.79
N ILE A 148 -25.72 -24.05 7.23
CA ILE A 148 -24.43 -24.22 7.97
C ILE A 148 -24.08 -22.97 8.77
N LEU A 149 -24.55 -21.78 8.34
CA LEU A 149 -24.27 -20.50 9.00
C LEU A 149 -25.25 -20.17 10.14
N ILE A 150 -26.38 -20.90 10.23
CA ILE A 150 -27.43 -20.67 11.26
C ILE A 150 -27.26 -21.63 12.46
N TRP A 151 -26.33 -22.58 12.40
CA TRP A 151 -25.89 -23.46 13.52
C TRP A 151 -24.46 -23.13 13.94
#